data_029b7b61f3e64ff954716c682705b527
#
_entry.id   029b7b61f3e64ff954716c682705b527
#
_cell.length_a   1.000
_cell.length_b   1.000
_cell.length_c   1.000
_cell.angle_alpha   90.00
_cell.angle_beta   90.00
_cell.angle_gamma   90.00
#
_symmetry.space_group_name_H-M   'P 1'
#
loop_
_entity.id
_entity.type
_entity.pdbx_description
1 polymer ?
#
loop_
_entity_poly.entity_id
_entity_poly.type
_entity_poly.pdbx_seq_one_letter_code
_entity_poly.pdbx_strand_id
1 'polypeptide(L)'
;MNEKMNERRASRRDFVLGAGLGIAATALAANGAEARADAAAGARNDSRFNVRDFGAKGDGKASDTAAIQRALDAAGAVQGTVWFPAGTYRCHDLKVPPYVTLMGASAWIYHCEKIGAVLELDDPNAACLLNITGAFGVRVRGLTLNGIRSTPKPVHGILLDQPKWSEKEDTFVFDDIKVMNFSGHGIYLNRIWLFILRHSQCMSNGGDGCRICGWDGFVTDNQFSSNGGNGFGCEGAGATVMFTANRVEWNHGYGLLLGNGDDWNVTGNSFDRNWGAGLCMLGTRASTVTGNVFRRCGKDSAQLAEGERSCQVRLDGCRGVALTGNACRAGHDDGGKGLFTPQVGFMLKNLAYTVISGNTLHEGYMQEKILDLGGHGKEFVLKDNVGCPMLVSAK
;
A
#
# COMPACT_ATOMS: atom_id res chain seq x y z
N MET A 1 -8.58 30.39 -8.30
CA MET A 1 -8.35 28.96 -8.02
C MET A 1 -7.52 28.76 -6.74
N ASN A 2 -7.15 29.82 -6.02
CA ASN A 2 -6.29 29.77 -4.82
C ASN A 2 -7.02 29.90 -3.46
N GLU A 3 -8.30 30.21 -3.42
CA GLU A 3 -9.01 30.43 -2.15
C GLU A 3 -9.54 29.13 -1.49
N LYS A 4 -9.82 28.09 -2.24
CA LYS A 4 -10.35 26.83 -1.68
C LYS A 4 -9.30 25.93 -1.00
N MET A 5 -8.01 26.24 -1.13
CA MET A 5 -6.93 25.49 -0.47
C MET A 5 -6.60 25.99 0.95
N ASN A 6 -7.03 27.19 1.32
CA ASN A 6 -6.67 27.79 2.61
C ASN A 6 -7.61 27.42 3.76
N GLU A 7 -8.84 27.04 3.48
CA GLU A 7 -9.81 26.66 4.53
C GLU A 7 -9.53 25.29 5.20
N ARG A 8 -8.66 24.47 4.61
CA ARG A 8 -8.33 23.12 5.13
C ARG A 8 -7.16 23.07 6.13
N ARG A 9 -6.47 24.19 6.38
CA ARG A 9 -5.35 24.25 7.35
C ARG A 9 -5.76 24.47 8.81
N ALA A 10 -6.99 24.88 9.09
CA ALA A 10 -7.47 25.18 10.44
C ALA A 10 -7.81 23.93 11.30
N SER A 11 -8.02 22.76 10.68
CA SER A 11 -8.59 21.58 11.37
C SER A 11 -7.63 20.79 12.27
N ARG A 12 -6.32 20.93 12.14
CA ARG A 12 -5.35 20.12 12.91
C ARG A 12 -5.07 20.62 14.34
N ARG A 13 -5.32 21.88 14.65
CA ARG A 13 -4.97 22.47 15.97
C ARG A 13 -6.12 22.57 16.97
N ASP A 14 -7.36 22.58 16.51
CA ASP A 14 -8.50 22.84 17.39
C ASP A 14 -9.12 21.58 18.03
N PHE A 15 -8.68 20.39 17.65
CA PHE A 15 -9.27 19.13 18.11
C PHE A 15 -8.61 18.48 19.34
N VAL A 16 -7.48 19.02 19.84
CA VAL A 16 -6.73 18.39 20.94
C VAL A 16 -7.10 18.89 22.34
N LEU A 17 -8.00 19.88 22.47
CA LEU A 17 -8.29 20.53 23.75
C LEU A 17 -9.66 20.21 24.38
N GLY A 18 -10.35 19.15 23.98
CA GLY A 18 -11.74 18.89 24.41
C GLY A 18 -12.02 17.58 25.19
N ALA A 19 -11.04 16.86 25.71
CA ALA A 19 -11.30 15.62 26.45
C ALA A 19 -10.53 15.56 27.78
N GLY A 20 -11.05 16.22 28.78
CA GLY A 20 -10.59 16.12 30.15
C GLY A 20 -11.71 16.36 31.15
N LEU A 21 -11.90 15.43 32.08
CA LEU A 21 -12.68 15.49 33.32
C LEU A 21 -14.08 14.87 33.34
N GLY A 22 -14.18 13.79 34.09
CA GLY A 22 -15.44 13.18 34.54
C GLY A 22 -15.26 11.84 35.27
N ILE A 23 -14.46 11.79 36.36
CA ILE A 23 -14.50 10.65 37.27
C ILE A 23 -15.45 11.03 38.42
N ALA A 24 -16.55 10.30 38.56
CA ALA A 24 -17.32 10.28 39.79
C ALA A 24 -17.60 8.82 40.18
N ALA A 25 -17.02 8.43 41.32
CA ALA A 25 -17.22 7.17 41.98
C ALA A 25 -18.57 7.14 42.71
N THR A 26 -19.29 6.01 42.61
CA THR A 26 -20.26 5.61 43.61
C THR A 26 -20.13 4.12 43.91
N ALA A 27 -19.72 3.83 45.15
CA ALA A 27 -19.71 2.52 45.75
C ALA A 27 -21.04 2.26 46.46
N LEU A 28 -21.29 0.96 46.69
CA LEU A 28 -22.23 0.30 47.59
C LEU A 28 -23.52 -0.27 46.99
N ALA A 29 -23.53 -1.62 46.86
CA ALA A 29 -24.37 -2.48 47.68
C ALA A 29 -24.03 -3.94 47.38
N ALA A 30 -23.39 -4.61 48.36
CA ALA A 30 -23.23 -6.04 48.41
C ALA A 30 -24.47 -6.64 49.07
N ASN A 31 -25.02 -7.73 48.52
CA ASN A 31 -25.51 -8.94 49.10
C ASN A 31 -26.69 -9.53 48.30
N GLY A 32 -26.51 -10.73 47.82
CA GLY A 32 -27.66 -11.54 47.33
C GLY A 32 -27.55 -12.08 45.90
N ALA A 33 -26.37 -12.49 45.43
CA ALA A 33 -26.25 -13.06 44.10
C ALA A 33 -25.25 -14.23 43.96
N GLU A 34 -24.85 -14.88 45.05
CA GLU A 34 -23.85 -15.97 44.94
C GLU A 34 -24.39 -17.28 44.31
N ALA A 35 -25.70 -17.46 44.16
CA ALA A 35 -26.27 -18.67 43.56
C ALA A 35 -26.62 -18.55 42.07
N ARG A 36 -26.36 -17.40 41.40
CA ARG A 36 -26.56 -17.20 39.95
C ARG A 36 -25.26 -16.96 39.18
N ALA A 37 -24.14 -16.85 39.88
CA ALA A 37 -22.84 -16.55 39.24
C ALA A 37 -22.22 -17.81 38.58
N ASP A 38 -22.49 -19.02 39.07
CA ASP A 38 -21.90 -20.26 38.53
C ASP A 38 -22.54 -20.75 37.23
N ALA A 39 -23.73 -20.31 36.87
CA ALA A 39 -24.35 -20.65 35.59
C ALA A 39 -23.96 -19.67 34.45
N ALA A 40 -23.46 -18.49 34.78
CA ALA A 40 -23.02 -17.49 33.83
C ALA A 40 -21.49 -17.54 33.50
N ALA A 41 -20.73 -18.27 34.32
CA ALA A 41 -19.27 -18.46 34.11
C ALA A 41 -18.95 -19.45 32.97
N GLY A 42 -19.94 -20.11 32.37
CA GLY A 42 -19.76 -21.04 31.25
C GLY A 42 -19.98 -20.48 29.85
N ALA A 43 -20.61 -19.34 29.72
CA ALA A 43 -20.68 -18.66 28.43
C ALA A 43 -19.43 -17.82 28.24
N ARG A 44 -18.33 -18.43 27.81
CA ARG A 44 -17.27 -17.68 27.12
C ARG A 44 -17.97 -16.95 25.98
N ASN A 45 -18.05 -15.64 26.11
CA ASN A 45 -18.50 -14.77 25.02
C ASN A 45 -17.41 -14.83 23.93
N ASP A 46 -17.36 -15.99 23.24
CA ASP A 46 -16.38 -16.25 22.19
C ASP A 46 -16.83 -15.44 20.97
N SER A 47 -16.30 -14.25 20.84
CA SER A 47 -16.53 -13.36 19.70
C SER A 47 -15.87 -13.88 18.40
N ARG A 48 -15.53 -15.17 18.34
CA ARG A 48 -14.91 -15.84 17.20
C ARG A 48 -15.92 -16.69 16.44
N PHE A 49 -16.14 -16.34 15.19
CA PHE A 49 -17.11 -16.97 14.29
C PHE A 49 -16.39 -17.77 13.23
N ASN A 50 -16.45 -19.10 13.29
CA ASN A 50 -15.88 -19.96 12.26
C ASN A 50 -16.83 -19.99 11.05
N VAL A 51 -16.36 -19.64 9.87
CA VAL A 51 -17.19 -19.60 8.65
C VAL A 51 -17.86 -20.94 8.34
N ARG A 52 -17.27 -22.07 8.75
CA ARG A 52 -17.85 -23.40 8.57
C ARG A 52 -19.12 -23.62 9.41
N ASP A 53 -19.22 -22.99 10.56
CA ASP A 53 -20.42 -23.06 11.41
C ASP A 53 -21.62 -22.33 10.77
N PHE A 54 -21.32 -21.44 9.79
CA PHE A 54 -22.31 -20.74 8.96
C PHE A 54 -22.58 -21.43 7.61
N GLY A 55 -21.96 -22.61 7.39
CA GLY A 55 -22.18 -23.44 6.22
C GLY A 55 -21.16 -23.26 5.08
N ALA A 56 -20.09 -22.50 5.28
CA ALA A 56 -19.01 -22.42 4.29
C ALA A 56 -18.27 -23.75 4.18
N LYS A 57 -18.05 -24.21 2.96
CA LYS A 57 -17.41 -25.51 2.69
C LYS A 57 -15.89 -25.41 2.62
N GLY A 58 -15.39 -24.36 1.98
CA GLY A 58 -13.96 -24.18 1.75
C GLY A 58 -13.36 -25.29 0.89
N ASP A 59 -14.15 -25.88 -0.02
CA ASP A 59 -13.78 -27.03 -0.88
C ASP A 59 -13.28 -26.61 -2.28
N GLY A 60 -13.23 -25.30 -2.55
CA GLY A 60 -12.83 -24.73 -3.86
C GLY A 60 -13.85 -24.98 -4.98
N LYS A 61 -15.05 -25.45 -4.69
CA LYS A 61 -16.08 -25.81 -5.68
C LYS A 61 -17.37 -25.00 -5.50
N ALA A 62 -17.96 -25.08 -4.34
CA ALA A 62 -19.20 -24.37 -4.03
C ALA A 62 -18.92 -22.89 -3.76
N SER A 63 -19.89 -22.01 -4.07
CA SER A 63 -19.82 -20.62 -3.60
C SER A 63 -20.13 -20.55 -2.11
N ASP A 64 -19.23 -19.92 -1.37
CA ASP A 64 -19.32 -19.72 0.06
C ASP A 64 -19.77 -18.29 0.43
N THR A 65 -20.06 -17.43 -0.56
CA THR A 65 -20.36 -16.00 -0.37
C THR A 65 -21.42 -15.78 0.70
N ALA A 66 -22.59 -16.43 0.59
CA ALA A 66 -23.68 -16.22 1.52
C ALA A 66 -23.36 -16.73 2.95
N ALA A 67 -22.59 -17.82 3.06
CA ALA A 67 -22.18 -18.37 4.34
C ALA A 67 -21.17 -17.44 5.05
N ILE A 68 -20.18 -16.96 4.31
CA ILE A 68 -19.18 -16.01 4.82
C ILE A 68 -19.85 -14.69 5.22
N GLN A 69 -20.78 -14.18 4.40
CA GLN A 69 -21.47 -12.93 4.73
C GLN A 69 -22.26 -13.05 6.03
N ARG A 70 -22.97 -14.17 6.26
CA ARG A 70 -23.63 -14.39 7.56
C ARG A 70 -22.67 -14.40 8.74
N ALA A 71 -21.46 -14.98 8.57
CA ALA A 71 -20.44 -14.95 9.62
C ALA A 71 -19.93 -13.52 9.87
N LEU A 72 -19.72 -12.73 8.80
CA LEU A 72 -19.33 -11.33 8.89
C LEU A 72 -20.40 -10.48 9.59
N ASP A 73 -21.67 -10.68 9.24
CA ASP A 73 -22.79 -9.94 9.83
C ASP A 73 -22.93 -10.27 11.34
N ALA A 74 -22.79 -11.54 11.70
CA ALA A 74 -22.80 -11.98 13.10
C ALA A 74 -21.61 -11.39 13.89
N ALA A 75 -20.41 -11.39 13.30
CA ALA A 75 -19.24 -10.78 13.91
C ALA A 75 -19.39 -9.28 14.03
N GLY A 76 -20.00 -8.61 13.05
CA GLY A 76 -20.27 -7.17 13.06
C GLY A 76 -21.13 -6.72 14.24
N ALA A 77 -22.11 -7.54 14.64
CA ALA A 77 -23.00 -7.24 15.76
C ALA A 77 -22.26 -7.14 17.11
N VAL A 78 -21.10 -7.79 17.25
CA VAL A 78 -20.33 -7.88 18.51
C VAL A 78 -18.87 -7.43 18.34
N GLN A 79 -18.50 -6.86 17.19
CA GLN A 79 -17.11 -6.45 16.85
C GLN A 79 -16.13 -7.64 16.97
N GLY A 80 -16.54 -8.80 16.48
CA GLY A 80 -15.87 -10.07 16.65
C GLY A 80 -14.86 -10.40 15.56
N THR A 81 -14.38 -11.65 15.61
CA THR A 81 -13.42 -12.21 14.65
C THR A 81 -14.07 -13.30 13.81
N VAL A 82 -14.01 -13.18 12.49
CA VAL A 82 -14.37 -14.24 11.55
C VAL A 82 -13.13 -15.08 11.26
N TRP A 83 -13.22 -16.38 11.61
CA TRP A 83 -12.15 -17.33 11.44
C TRP A 83 -12.34 -18.21 10.21
N PHE A 84 -11.28 -18.28 9.40
CA PHE A 84 -11.21 -19.12 8.20
C PHE A 84 -10.22 -20.26 8.44
N PRO A 85 -10.67 -21.49 8.69
CA PRO A 85 -9.83 -22.68 8.64
C PRO A 85 -9.16 -22.82 7.26
N ALA A 86 -8.06 -23.58 7.18
CA ALA A 86 -7.43 -23.88 5.89
C ALA A 86 -8.45 -24.48 4.91
N GLY A 87 -8.44 -23.98 3.68
CA GLY A 87 -9.39 -24.33 2.63
C GLY A 87 -9.47 -23.24 1.56
N THR A 88 -10.16 -23.54 0.45
CA THR A 88 -10.43 -22.57 -0.63
C THR A 88 -11.90 -22.20 -0.63
N TYR A 89 -12.20 -20.98 -0.24
CA TYR A 89 -13.55 -20.43 -0.13
C TYR A 89 -13.85 -19.57 -1.35
N ARG A 90 -14.72 -20.03 -2.24
CA ARG A 90 -15.13 -19.27 -3.43
C ARG A 90 -16.16 -18.23 -3.03
N CYS A 91 -15.89 -16.96 -3.32
CA CYS A 91 -16.74 -15.86 -2.89
C CYS A 91 -16.48 -14.57 -3.70
N HIS A 92 -17.38 -13.60 -3.57
CA HIS A 92 -17.29 -12.27 -4.18
C HIS A 92 -18.05 -11.23 -3.37
N ASP A 93 -17.73 -9.94 -3.57
CA ASP A 93 -18.41 -8.76 -3.04
C ASP A 93 -18.79 -8.85 -1.53
N LEU A 94 -17.91 -9.47 -0.73
CA LEU A 94 -18.11 -9.58 0.70
C LEU A 94 -18.06 -8.21 1.37
N LYS A 95 -19.13 -7.80 2.01
CA LYS A 95 -19.21 -6.55 2.77
C LYS A 95 -18.71 -6.77 4.19
N VAL A 96 -17.62 -6.10 4.55
CA VAL A 96 -17.02 -6.24 5.87
C VAL A 96 -17.57 -5.16 6.80
N PRO A 97 -18.25 -5.54 7.91
CA PRO A 97 -18.73 -4.58 8.88
C PRO A 97 -17.59 -3.86 9.63
N PRO A 98 -17.87 -2.69 10.24
CA PRO A 98 -16.90 -1.99 11.09
C PRO A 98 -16.40 -2.85 12.25
N TYR A 99 -15.11 -2.68 12.60
CA TYR A 99 -14.44 -3.31 13.75
C TYR A 99 -14.37 -4.84 13.72
N VAL A 100 -14.63 -5.46 12.57
CA VAL A 100 -14.49 -6.90 12.38
C VAL A 100 -13.05 -7.27 12.03
N THR A 101 -12.56 -8.35 12.62
CA THR A 101 -11.31 -9.00 12.24
C THR A 101 -11.58 -10.21 11.37
N LEU A 102 -11.02 -10.27 10.16
CA LEU A 102 -10.95 -11.48 9.35
C LEU A 102 -9.61 -12.16 9.62
N MET A 103 -9.63 -13.42 9.99
CA MET A 103 -8.43 -14.14 10.39
C MET A 103 -8.36 -15.54 9.79
N GLY A 104 -7.24 -15.87 9.16
CA GLY A 104 -6.93 -17.20 8.64
C GLY A 104 -5.59 -17.74 9.15
N ALA A 105 -5.11 -18.82 8.54
CA ALA A 105 -3.75 -19.29 8.71
C ALA A 105 -2.79 -18.38 7.94
N SER A 106 -1.47 -18.47 8.22
CA SER A 106 -0.47 -17.66 7.51
C SER A 106 -0.55 -17.82 5.99
N ALA A 107 -0.38 -16.71 5.27
CA ALA A 107 -0.42 -16.64 3.81
C ALA A 107 0.97 -16.44 3.18
N TRP A 108 2.01 -16.24 3.97
CA TRP A 108 3.32 -15.86 3.47
C TRP A 108 4.05 -17.04 2.79
N ILE A 109 4.22 -16.96 1.48
CA ILE A 109 5.09 -17.81 0.67
C ILE A 109 5.57 -17.01 -0.55
N TYR A 110 6.82 -17.16 -0.93
CA TYR A 110 7.44 -16.35 -1.98
C TYR A 110 6.81 -16.53 -3.38
N HIS A 111 6.23 -17.68 -3.67
CA HIS A 111 5.65 -18.00 -4.98
C HIS A 111 4.14 -17.69 -5.05
N CYS A 112 3.59 -17.67 -6.29
CA CYS A 112 2.16 -17.49 -6.55
C CYS A 112 1.31 -18.72 -6.19
N GLU A 113 1.60 -19.38 -5.08
CA GLU A 113 0.86 -20.55 -4.62
C GLU A 113 -0.27 -20.11 -3.68
N LYS A 114 -1.34 -20.91 -3.69
CA LYS A 114 -2.47 -20.76 -2.77
C LYS A 114 -2.23 -21.67 -1.57
N ILE A 115 -2.05 -21.08 -0.40
CA ILE A 115 -1.84 -21.83 0.84
C ILE A 115 -2.74 -21.31 1.94
N GLY A 116 -2.97 -22.13 2.96
CA GLY A 116 -3.72 -21.76 4.14
C GLY A 116 -5.20 -21.53 3.87
N ALA A 117 -5.72 -20.42 4.34
CA ALA A 117 -7.09 -19.99 4.11
C ALA A 117 -7.13 -19.08 2.87
N VAL A 118 -7.75 -19.57 1.80
CA VAL A 118 -7.84 -18.88 0.52
C VAL A 118 -9.26 -18.38 0.28
N LEU A 119 -9.44 -17.08 0.11
CA LEU A 119 -10.64 -16.49 -0.47
C LEU A 119 -10.43 -16.36 -1.97
N GLU A 120 -11.22 -17.06 -2.76
CA GLU A 120 -11.09 -17.12 -4.21
C GLU A 120 -12.27 -16.46 -4.91
N LEU A 121 -11.99 -15.47 -5.75
CA LEU A 121 -13.02 -14.79 -6.52
C LEU A 121 -13.73 -15.79 -7.45
N ASP A 122 -15.07 -15.83 -7.39
CA ASP A 122 -15.91 -16.75 -8.20
C ASP A 122 -16.88 -16.03 -9.17
N ASP A 123 -16.95 -14.69 -9.11
CA ASP A 123 -17.71 -13.90 -10.08
C ASP A 123 -16.80 -12.91 -10.82
N PRO A 124 -16.62 -13.05 -12.16
CA PRO A 124 -15.81 -12.13 -12.95
C PRO A 124 -16.48 -10.75 -13.13
N ASN A 125 -17.74 -10.58 -12.75
CA ASN A 125 -18.48 -9.31 -12.82
C ASN A 125 -18.56 -8.58 -11.48
N ALA A 126 -18.02 -9.16 -10.41
CA ALA A 126 -17.95 -8.53 -9.11
C ALA A 126 -17.19 -7.18 -9.14
N ALA A 127 -17.41 -6.34 -8.16
CA ALA A 127 -16.60 -5.14 -7.99
C ALA A 127 -15.27 -5.48 -7.28
N CYS A 128 -15.31 -6.41 -6.34
CA CYS A 128 -14.15 -6.79 -5.54
C CYS A 128 -14.37 -8.15 -4.85
N LEU A 129 -13.34 -8.59 -4.14
CA LEU A 129 -13.48 -9.74 -3.23
C LEU A 129 -13.94 -9.29 -1.85
N LEU A 130 -13.25 -8.30 -1.24
CA LEU A 130 -13.60 -7.69 0.05
C LEU A 130 -13.92 -6.22 -0.13
N ASN A 131 -15.13 -5.81 0.23
CA ASN A 131 -15.56 -4.41 0.25
C ASN A 131 -15.58 -3.91 1.70
N ILE A 132 -14.70 -2.94 2.00
CA ILE A 132 -14.57 -2.28 3.29
C ILE A 132 -15.07 -0.82 3.26
N THR A 133 -15.76 -0.42 2.19
CA THR A 133 -16.30 0.93 2.04
C THR A 133 -17.31 1.23 3.15
N GLY A 134 -17.10 2.32 3.87
CA GLY A 134 -17.92 2.74 5.01
C GLY A 134 -17.64 1.99 6.32
N ALA A 135 -16.69 1.04 6.32
CA ALA A 135 -16.23 0.40 7.56
C ALA A 135 -15.15 1.23 8.28
N PHE A 136 -14.88 0.86 9.53
CA PHE A 136 -13.80 1.39 10.37
C PHE A 136 -13.14 0.27 11.14
N GLY A 137 -11.85 0.39 11.46
CA GLY A 137 -11.14 -0.52 12.35
C GLY A 137 -11.08 -1.96 11.91
N VAL A 138 -11.31 -2.26 10.62
CA VAL A 138 -11.24 -3.61 10.07
C VAL A 138 -9.81 -4.12 10.10
N ARG A 139 -9.64 -5.38 10.44
CA ARG A 139 -8.36 -6.08 10.36
C ARG A 139 -8.49 -7.31 9.46
N VAL A 140 -7.56 -7.48 8.54
CA VAL A 140 -7.44 -8.67 7.68
C VAL A 140 -6.08 -9.29 7.91
N ARG A 141 -6.05 -10.55 8.34
CA ARG A 141 -4.81 -11.23 8.71
C ARG A 141 -4.77 -12.69 8.27
N GLY A 142 -3.60 -13.14 7.79
CA GLY A 142 -3.33 -14.55 7.52
C GLY A 142 -4.18 -15.14 6.40
N LEU A 143 -4.61 -14.34 5.43
CA LEU A 143 -5.48 -14.76 4.33
C LEU A 143 -4.79 -14.62 2.98
N THR A 144 -4.99 -15.59 2.10
CA THR A 144 -4.71 -15.46 0.67
C THR A 144 -5.98 -15.02 -0.05
N LEU A 145 -5.93 -13.86 -0.73
CA LEU A 145 -6.98 -13.35 -1.60
C LEU A 145 -6.57 -13.60 -3.04
N ASN A 146 -7.28 -14.46 -3.75
CA ASN A 146 -6.97 -14.87 -5.12
C ASN A 146 -8.07 -14.44 -6.10
N GLY A 147 -7.69 -13.68 -7.11
CA GLY A 147 -8.59 -13.14 -8.12
C GLY A 147 -8.69 -13.96 -9.40
N ILE A 148 -9.30 -13.34 -10.41
CA ILE A 148 -9.35 -13.76 -11.80
C ILE A 148 -8.60 -12.71 -12.63
N ARG A 149 -7.55 -13.11 -13.34
CA ARG A 149 -6.65 -12.18 -14.04
C ARG A 149 -7.31 -11.41 -15.19
N SER A 150 -8.30 -11.99 -15.82
CA SER A 150 -9.00 -11.39 -16.95
C SER A 150 -10.50 -11.39 -16.69
N THR A 151 -11.08 -10.23 -16.61
CA THR A 151 -12.50 -10.00 -16.34
C THR A 151 -13.02 -8.88 -17.25
N PRO A 152 -14.35 -8.80 -17.51
CA PRO A 152 -14.91 -7.76 -18.39
C PRO A 152 -14.65 -6.31 -17.91
N LYS A 153 -14.48 -6.12 -16.61
CA LYS A 153 -14.13 -4.85 -15.97
C LYS A 153 -13.12 -5.12 -14.84
N PRO A 154 -12.33 -4.13 -14.41
CA PRO A 154 -11.40 -4.30 -13.31
C PRO A 154 -12.12 -4.76 -12.03
N VAL A 155 -11.64 -5.86 -11.44
CA VAL A 155 -12.09 -6.39 -10.14
C VAL A 155 -10.94 -6.28 -9.15
N HIS A 156 -11.22 -5.72 -7.97
CA HIS A 156 -10.21 -5.46 -6.94
C HIS A 156 -10.19 -6.56 -5.86
N GLY A 157 -9.02 -6.77 -5.25
CA GLY A 157 -8.92 -7.69 -4.12
C GLY A 157 -9.60 -7.12 -2.87
N ILE A 158 -9.12 -5.97 -2.41
CA ILE A 158 -9.73 -5.20 -1.32
C ILE A 158 -10.12 -3.83 -1.87
N LEU A 159 -11.36 -3.44 -1.63
CA LEU A 159 -11.91 -2.17 -2.11
C LEU A 159 -12.38 -1.29 -0.95
N LEU A 160 -11.81 -0.10 -0.86
CA LEU A 160 -12.34 1.05 -0.17
C LEU A 160 -12.56 2.16 -1.21
N ASP A 161 -13.81 2.51 -1.48
CA ASP A 161 -14.12 3.64 -2.36
C ASP A 161 -15.13 4.57 -1.68
N GLN A 162 -14.61 5.46 -0.85
CA GLN A 162 -15.45 6.37 -0.09
C GLN A 162 -15.90 7.56 -0.94
N PRO A 163 -17.18 7.93 -0.91
CA PRO A 163 -17.69 9.09 -1.67
C PRO A 163 -17.17 10.43 -1.12
N LYS A 164 -16.81 10.47 0.15
CA LYS A 164 -16.22 11.61 0.86
C LYS A 164 -15.19 11.14 1.88
N TRP A 165 -14.33 12.03 2.36
CA TRP A 165 -13.43 11.75 3.46
C TRP A 165 -14.21 11.41 4.73
N SER A 166 -13.70 10.45 5.50
CA SER A 166 -14.23 10.07 6.80
C SER A 166 -14.12 11.22 7.79
N GLU A 167 -15.02 11.25 8.77
CA GLU A 167 -15.01 12.24 9.86
C GLU A 167 -14.00 11.88 10.97
N LYS A 168 -13.49 10.66 10.96
CA LYS A 168 -12.47 10.13 11.87
C LYS A 168 -11.55 9.16 11.13
N GLU A 169 -10.46 8.78 11.76
CA GLU A 169 -9.49 7.83 11.21
C GLU A 169 -10.14 6.47 10.93
N ASP A 170 -9.90 5.92 9.74
CA ASP A 170 -10.43 4.62 9.32
C ASP A 170 -9.77 3.46 10.07
N THR A 171 -8.48 3.59 10.43
CA THR A 171 -7.70 2.65 11.25
C THR A 171 -7.68 1.21 10.74
N PHE A 172 -7.52 1.00 9.43
CA PHE A 172 -7.44 -0.35 8.84
C PHE A 172 -6.08 -1.01 9.09
N VAL A 173 -6.09 -2.33 9.27
CA VAL A 173 -4.86 -3.13 9.39
C VAL A 173 -4.91 -4.33 8.46
N PHE A 174 -3.95 -4.39 7.55
CA PHE A 174 -3.68 -5.52 6.66
C PHE A 174 -2.34 -6.13 7.07
N ASP A 175 -2.34 -7.34 7.58
CA ASP A 175 -1.16 -7.98 8.18
C ASP A 175 -1.07 -9.45 7.75
N ASP A 176 0.08 -9.86 7.22
CA ASP A 176 0.31 -11.23 6.75
C ASP A 176 -0.77 -11.70 5.76
N ILE A 177 -1.06 -10.86 4.74
CA ILE A 177 -1.98 -11.23 3.67
C ILE A 177 -1.26 -11.38 2.33
N LYS A 178 -1.81 -12.23 1.47
CA LYS A 178 -1.40 -12.31 0.08
C LYS A 178 -2.58 -11.93 -0.81
N VAL A 179 -2.38 -10.92 -1.68
CA VAL A 179 -3.40 -10.42 -2.60
C VAL A 179 -2.91 -10.57 -4.03
N MET A 180 -3.50 -11.47 -4.79
CA MET A 180 -2.95 -11.82 -6.10
C MET A 180 -4.00 -12.10 -7.17
N ASN A 181 -3.57 -11.97 -8.44
CA ASN A 181 -4.31 -12.36 -9.64
C ASN A 181 -5.64 -11.62 -9.87
N PHE A 182 -5.85 -10.45 -9.29
CA PHE A 182 -7.00 -9.60 -9.61
C PHE A 182 -6.78 -8.88 -10.92
N SER A 183 -7.83 -8.66 -11.71
CA SER A 183 -7.76 -7.90 -12.97
C SER A 183 -7.61 -6.40 -12.76
N GLY A 184 -8.06 -5.89 -11.62
CA GLY A 184 -7.85 -4.52 -11.13
C GLY A 184 -6.64 -4.42 -10.21
N HIS A 185 -6.72 -3.54 -9.22
CA HIS A 185 -5.70 -3.41 -8.17
C HIS A 185 -5.82 -4.55 -7.14
N GLY A 186 -4.69 -4.97 -6.57
CA GLY A 186 -4.72 -5.89 -5.43
C GLY A 186 -5.46 -5.26 -4.26
N ILE A 187 -5.03 -4.08 -3.84
CA ILE A 187 -5.67 -3.26 -2.80
C ILE A 187 -5.95 -1.87 -3.39
N TYR A 188 -7.18 -1.41 -3.31
CA TYR A 188 -7.58 -0.07 -3.75
C TYR A 188 -8.24 0.69 -2.60
N LEU A 189 -7.59 1.77 -2.14
CA LEU A 189 -8.03 2.57 -0.99
C LEU A 189 -8.19 4.03 -1.43
N ASN A 190 -9.42 4.42 -1.80
CA ASN A 190 -9.75 5.79 -2.17
C ASN A 190 -10.32 6.56 -0.97
N ARG A 191 -9.66 7.67 -0.61
CA ARG A 191 -9.94 8.52 0.56
C ARG A 191 -9.75 7.79 1.90
N ILE A 192 -8.62 7.08 1.99
CA ILE A 192 -8.20 6.40 3.23
C ILE A 192 -7.54 7.39 4.20
N TRP A 193 -7.90 7.29 5.47
CA TRP A 193 -7.25 8.00 6.56
C TRP A 193 -6.80 7.02 7.64
N LEU A 194 -5.50 6.87 7.78
CA LEU A 194 -4.80 5.97 8.69
C LEU A 194 -4.99 4.48 8.37
N PHE A 195 -3.93 3.87 7.88
CA PHE A 195 -3.88 2.43 7.61
C PHE A 195 -2.50 1.85 7.89
N ILE A 196 -2.47 0.55 8.13
CA ILE A 196 -1.26 -0.25 8.26
C ILE A 196 -1.32 -1.39 7.24
N LEU A 197 -0.32 -1.50 6.38
CA LEU A 197 -0.10 -2.63 5.47
C LEU A 197 1.30 -3.18 5.75
N ARG A 198 1.38 -4.40 6.26
CA ARG A 198 2.67 -4.99 6.64
C ARG A 198 2.74 -6.48 6.44
N HIS A 199 3.97 -7.01 6.34
CA HIS A 199 4.29 -8.43 6.18
C HIS A 199 3.48 -9.10 5.06
N SER A 200 3.10 -8.36 4.03
CA SER A 200 2.09 -8.76 3.07
C SER A 200 2.65 -8.80 1.65
N GLN A 201 1.96 -9.53 0.78
CA GLN A 201 2.32 -9.66 -0.62
C GLN A 201 1.18 -9.18 -1.51
N CYS A 202 1.45 -8.23 -2.41
CA CYS A 202 0.53 -7.80 -3.46
C CYS A 202 1.18 -8.11 -4.80
N MET A 203 0.71 -9.15 -5.50
CA MET A 203 1.44 -9.66 -6.65
C MET A 203 0.56 -10.12 -7.80
N SER A 204 1.07 -9.99 -9.01
CA SER A 204 0.41 -10.48 -10.23
C SER A 204 -1.00 -9.92 -10.45
N ASN A 205 -1.30 -8.72 -9.95
CA ASN A 205 -2.56 -8.02 -10.22
C ASN A 205 -2.48 -7.25 -11.54
N GLY A 206 -3.60 -7.05 -12.23
CA GLY A 206 -3.64 -6.35 -13.52
C GLY A 206 -3.41 -4.84 -13.39
N GLY A 207 -3.83 -4.24 -12.28
CA GLY A 207 -3.52 -2.87 -11.88
C GLY A 207 -2.30 -2.77 -10.97
N ASP A 208 -2.30 -1.82 -10.05
CA ASP A 208 -1.27 -1.66 -9.03
C ASP A 208 -1.37 -2.78 -7.97
N GLY A 209 -0.25 -3.11 -7.35
CA GLY A 209 -0.26 -3.99 -6.19
C GLY A 209 -1.11 -3.40 -5.07
N CYS A 210 -0.83 -2.15 -4.72
CA CYS A 210 -1.66 -1.32 -3.85
C CYS A 210 -1.76 0.08 -4.42
N ARG A 211 -2.97 0.63 -4.49
CA ARG A 211 -3.23 2.01 -4.91
C ARG A 211 -3.99 2.76 -3.83
N ILE A 212 -3.50 3.93 -3.48
CA ILE A 212 -4.15 4.78 -2.48
C ILE A 212 -4.41 6.20 -3.00
N CYS A 213 -5.43 6.83 -2.43
CA CYS A 213 -5.58 8.26 -2.31
C CYS A 213 -5.88 8.52 -0.83
N GLY A 214 -4.91 9.04 -0.06
CA GLY A 214 -5.07 9.16 1.38
C GLY A 214 -3.79 9.46 2.15
N TRP A 215 -3.86 9.43 3.46
CA TRP A 215 -2.78 9.83 4.35
C TRP A 215 -2.67 8.97 5.62
N ASP A 216 -1.59 9.24 6.39
CA ASP A 216 -1.24 8.60 7.66
C ASP A 216 -1.07 7.07 7.53
N GLY A 217 -0.31 6.63 6.51
CA GLY A 217 -0.09 5.23 6.20
C GLY A 217 1.22 4.67 6.76
N PHE A 218 1.19 3.40 7.20
CA PHE A 218 2.37 2.61 7.52
C PHE A 218 2.43 1.42 6.57
N VAL A 219 3.39 1.45 5.62
CA VAL A 219 3.60 0.42 4.59
C VAL A 219 4.98 -0.18 4.82
N THR A 220 5.06 -1.32 5.50
CA THR A 220 6.34 -1.88 5.95
C THR A 220 6.45 -3.38 5.77
N ASP A 221 7.64 -3.86 5.40
CA ASP A 221 7.98 -5.28 5.21
C ASP A 221 7.05 -6.00 4.21
N ASN A 222 6.67 -5.32 3.12
CA ASN A 222 5.81 -5.91 2.11
C ASN A 222 6.59 -6.29 0.85
N GLN A 223 6.01 -7.18 0.05
CA GLN A 223 6.42 -7.45 -1.32
C GLN A 223 5.34 -6.99 -2.30
N PHE A 224 5.72 -6.09 -3.22
CA PHE A 224 4.90 -5.68 -4.35
C PHE A 224 5.57 -6.17 -5.64
N SER A 225 5.02 -7.21 -6.27
CA SER A 225 5.73 -7.90 -7.35
C SER A 225 4.83 -8.23 -8.54
N SER A 226 5.37 -8.06 -9.74
CA SER A 226 4.76 -8.55 -10.99
C SER A 226 3.34 -8.02 -11.26
N ASN A 227 3.01 -6.83 -10.76
CA ASN A 227 1.74 -6.19 -11.04
C ASN A 227 1.76 -5.52 -12.42
N GLY A 228 0.60 -5.47 -13.09
CA GLY A 228 0.45 -4.84 -14.41
C GLY A 228 0.57 -3.32 -14.38
N GLY A 229 0.29 -2.70 -13.25
CA GLY A 229 0.54 -1.30 -12.95
C GLY A 229 1.78 -1.10 -12.08
N ASN A 230 1.69 -0.19 -11.12
CA ASN A 230 2.75 0.09 -10.16
C ASN A 230 2.83 -0.97 -9.05
N GLY A 231 3.97 -1.08 -8.38
CA GLY A 231 4.04 -1.84 -7.14
C GLY A 231 3.14 -1.20 -6.08
N PHE A 232 3.38 0.08 -5.81
CA PHE A 232 2.54 0.90 -4.96
C PHE A 232 2.33 2.27 -5.62
N GLY A 233 1.08 2.72 -5.71
CA GLY A 233 0.73 4.00 -6.32
C GLY A 233 -0.06 4.89 -5.36
N CYS A 234 0.34 6.16 -5.27
CA CYS A 234 -0.45 7.21 -4.64
C CYS A 234 -0.60 8.35 -5.64
N GLU A 235 -1.84 8.60 -6.07
CA GLU A 235 -2.16 9.72 -6.93
C GLU A 235 -3.30 10.54 -6.33
N GLY A 236 -3.16 11.85 -6.42
CA GLY A 236 -4.10 12.80 -5.83
C GLY A 236 -3.66 13.25 -4.45
N ALA A 237 -4.54 13.19 -3.45
CA ALA A 237 -4.17 13.52 -2.09
C ALA A 237 -3.42 12.36 -1.43
N GLY A 238 -2.17 12.61 -1.04
CA GLY A 238 -1.37 11.62 -0.33
C GLY A 238 -0.41 12.33 0.63
N ALA A 239 -0.41 11.95 1.91
CA ALA A 239 0.49 12.58 2.86
C ALA A 239 0.84 11.67 4.04
N THR A 240 1.99 11.96 4.65
CA THR A 240 2.41 11.36 5.93
C THR A 240 2.44 9.82 5.86
N VAL A 241 3.08 9.27 4.82
CA VAL A 241 3.20 7.82 4.68
C VAL A 241 4.63 7.36 4.94
N MET A 242 4.76 6.38 5.82
CA MET A 242 6.00 5.64 6.08
C MET A 242 6.07 4.45 5.11
N PHE A 243 6.89 4.52 4.07
CA PHE A 243 7.12 3.43 3.11
C PHE A 243 8.52 2.85 3.36
N THR A 244 8.59 1.78 4.16
CA THR A 244 9.87 1.30 4.70
C THR A 244 10.06 -0.21 4.58
N ALA A 245 11.29 -0.64 4.33
CA ALA A 245 11.69 -2.05 4.28
C ALA A 245 10.91 -2.92 3.27
N ASN A 246 10.33 -2.32 2.23
CA ASN A 246 9.56 -3.06 1.24
C ASN A 246 10.46 -3.58 0.10
N ARG A 247 10.08 -4.71 -0.48
CA ARG A 247 10.63 -5.25 -1.72
C ARG A 247 9.65 -4.98 -2.86
N VAL A 248 10.08 -4.22 -3.87
CA VAL A 248 9.23 -3.74 -4.95
C VAL A 248 9.86 -4.10 -6.29
N GLU A 249 9.30 -5.09 -6.98
CA GLU A 249 10.00 -5.69 -8.11
C GLU A 249 9.09 -6.17 -9.24
N TRP A 250 9.63 -6.17 -10.46
CA TRP A 250 8.97 -6.72 -11.65
C TRP A 250 7.61 -6.11 -12.01
N ASN A 251 7.26 -4.94 -11.47
CA ASN A 251 6.01 -4.29 -11.81
C ASN A 251 6.10 -3.63 -13.20
N HIS A 252 5.00 -3.65 -13.96
CA HIS A 252 4.99 -3.11 -15.32
C HIS A 252 4.89 -1.57 -15.35
N GLY A 253 4.49 -0.95 -14.26
CA GLY A 253 4.59 0.50 -14.04
C GLY A 253 5.84 0.86 -13.24
N TYR A 254 5.71 1.87 -12.39
CA TYR A 254 6.73 2.27 -11.43
C TYR A 254 6.78 1.31 -10.24
N GLY A 255 7.92 1.25 -9.57
CA GLY A 255 7.98 0.57 -8.28
C GLY A 255 7.10 1.29 -7.27
N LEU A 256 7.42 2.56 -7.00
CA LEU A 256 6.64 3.48 -6.18
C LEU A 256 6.33 4.74 -6.99
N LEU A 257 5.04 5.04 -7.18
CA LEU A 257 4.56 6.27 -7.80
C LEU A 257 3.94 7.19 -6.76
N LEU A 258 4.45 8.41 -6.65
CA LEU A 258 3.92 9.47 -5.81
C LEU A 258 3.54 10.67 -6.67
N GLY A 259 2.24 10.90 -6.84
CA GLY A 259 1.69 12.05 -7.55
C GLY A 259 1.09 13.06 -6.58
N ASN A 260 1.74 14.25 -6.45
CA ASN A 260 1.32 15.33 -5.55
C ASN A 260 1.22 14.94 -4.07
N GLY A 261 2.10 14.04 -3.61
CA GLY A 261 2.19 13.60 -2.23
C GLY A 261 2.98 14.56 -1.34
N ASP A 262 2.70 14.55 -0.03
CA ASP A 262 3.41 15.35 0.96
C ASP A 262 3.92 14.48 2.11
N ASP A 263 5.04 14.87 2.73
CA ASP A 263 5.54 14.28 3.99
C ASP A 263 5.78 12.76 3.93
N TRP A 264 6.29 12.25 2.81
CA TRP A 264 6.63 10.84 2.66
C TRP A 264 8.01 10.50 3.23
N ASN A 265 8.07 9.37 3.91
CA ASN A 265 9.34 8.77 4.32
C ASN A 265 9.55 7.46 3.55
N VAL A 266 10.48 7.46 2.59
CA VAL A 266 10.82 6.30 1.74
C VAL A 266 12.19 5.80 2.17
N THR A 267 12.24 4.76 3.01
CA THR A 267 13.50 4.35 3.67
C THR A 267 13.73 2.84 3.65
N GLY A 268 14.95 2.43 3.29
CA GLY A 268 15.38 1.03 3.42
C GLY A 268 14.67 0.06 2.48
N ASN A 269 14.11 0.52 1.37
CA ASN A 269 13.42 -0.31 0.40
C ASN A 269 14.37 -0.87 -0.65
N SER A 270 14.00 -2.00 -1.25
CA SER A 270 14.67 -2.58 -2.41
C SER A 270 13.75 -2.53 -3.63
N PHE A 271 14.18 -1.83 -4.67
CA PHE A 271 13.50 -1.72 -5.96
C PHE A 271 14.29 -2.48 -7.02
N ASP A 272 13.67 -3.44 -7.71
CA ASP A 272 14.35 -4.22 -8.75
C ASP A 272 13.45 -4.48 -9.97
N ARG A 273 13.97 -4.26 -11.16
CA ARG A 273 13.33 -4.60 -12.45
C ARG A 273 11.90 -4.10 -12.63
N ASN A 274 11.54 -2.97 -12.04
CA ASN A 274 10.29 -2.32 -12.40
C ASN A 274 10.44 -1.71 -13.82
N TRP A 275 9.40 -1.79 -14.64
CA TRP A 275 9.48 -1.31 -16.03
C TRP A 275 9.60 0.22 -16.09
N GLY A 276 8.87 0.93 -15.25
CA GLY A 276 9.13 2.34 -14.98
C GLY A 276 10.28 2.51 -13.98
N ALA A 277 10.49 3.72 -13.51
CA ALA A 277 11.45 4.00 -12.44
C ALA A 277 11.13 3.18 -11.18
N GLY A 278 12.15 2.85 -10.40
CA GLY A 278 11.94 2.29 -9.06
C GLY A 278 11.15 3.25 -8.19
N LEU A 279 11.49 4.53 -8.26
CA LEU A 279 10.76 5.62 -7.59
C LEU A 279 10.45 6.73 -8.60
N CYS A 280 9.19 7.13 -8.67
CA CYS A 280 8.72 8.28 -9.43
C CYS A 280 7.97 9.23 -8.51
N MET A 281 8.47 10.46 -8.34
CA MET A 281 7.86 11.52 -7.54
C MET A 281 7.51 12.70 -8.45
N LEU A 282 6.23 13.04 -8.50
CA LEU A 282 5.68 14.11 -9.33
C LEU A 282 4.97 15.14 -8.42
N GLY A 283 5.48 16.35 -8.35
CA GLY A 283 4.91 17.41 -7.53
C GLY A 283 4.93 17.14 -6.01
N THR A 284 5.74 16.20 -5.56
CA THR A 284 5.82 15.77 -4.15
C THR A 284 6.57 16.79 -3.30
N ARG A 285 6.14 16.95 -2.04
CA ARG A 285 6.71 17.96 -1.13
C ARG A 285 7.16 17.34 0.19
N ALA A 286 8.14 18.02 0.83
CA ALA A 286 8.60 17.76 2.21
C ALA A 286 8.84 16.27 2.53
N SER A 287 9.56 15.59 1.65
CA SER A 287 9.71 14.12 1.73
C SER A 287 11.19 13.71 1.83
N THR A 288 11.43 12.54 2.41
CA THR A 288 12.76 11.95 2.49
C THR A 288 12.83 10.63 1.73
N VAL A 289 13.94 10.42 1.01
CA VAL A 289 14.26 9.18 0.29
C VAL A 289 15.68 8.78 0.68
N THR A 290 15.83 7.81 1.59
CA THR A 290 17.14 7.50 2.14
C THR A 290 17.36 6.00 2.37
N GLY A 291 18.60 5.54 2.17
CA GLY A 291 18.98 4.15 2.46
C GLY A 291 18.28 3.11 1.57
N ASN A 292 17.76 3.50 0.40
CA ASN A 292 17.14 2.56 -0.52
C ASN A 292 18.15 1.98 -1.51
N VAL A 293 17.85 0.78 -2.02
CA VAL A 293 18.60 0.14 -3.10
C VAL A 293 17.75 0.14 -4.37
N PHE A 294 18.25 0.77 -5.42
CA PHE A 294 17.64 0.78 -6.75
C PHE A 294 18.49 -0.07 -7.69
N ARG A 295 17.88 -1.11 -8.24
CA ARG A 295 18.57 -2.06 -9.10
C ARG A 295 17.75 -2.32 -10.36
N ARG A 296 18.34 -2.04 -11.53
CA ARG A 296 17.76 -2.37 -12.83
C ARG A 296 16.31 -1.90 -13.06
N CYS A 297 15.88 -0.84 -12.42
CA CYS A 297 14.59 -0.22 -12.69
C CYS A 297 14.70 0.71 -13.90
N GLY A 298 13.62 0.85 -14.66
CA GLY A 298 13.60 1.63 -15.90
C GLY A 298 13.92 0.75 -17.11
N LYS A 299 12.90 0.07 -17.63
CA LYS A 299 13.02 -0.68 -18.88
C LYS A 299 13.19 0.28 -20.04
N ASP A 300 14.16 0.01 -20.91
CA ASP A 300 14.25 0.71 -22.19
C ASP A 300 13.02 0.36 -23.04
N SER A 301 12.16 1.31 -23.29
CA SER A 301 10.94 1.12 -24.06
C SER A 301 10.69 2.27 -25.00
N ALA A 302 10.16 1.95 -26.18
CA ALA A 302 9.76 2.91 -27.19
C ALA A 302 8.51 3.77 -26.79
N GLN A 303 7.99 3.59 -25.58
CA GLN A 303 6.80 4.31 -25.10
C GLN A 303 7.10 5.51 -24.20
N LEU A 304 8.36 5.90 -24.10
CA LEU A 304 8.75 7.11 -23.37
C LEU A 304 8.38 8.36 -24.20
N ALA A 305 7.94 9.40 -23.50
CA ALA A 305 7.70 10.69 -24.14
C ALA A 305 9.01 11.26 -24.73
N GLU A 306 8.86 12.13 -25.75
CA GLU A 306 10.02 12.78 -26.36
C GLU A 306 10.87 13.50 -25.32
N GLY A 307 12.17 13.26 -25.35
CA GLY A 307 13.12 13.80 -24.36
C GLY A 307 13.21 13.08 -23.04
N GLU A 308 12.33 12.13 -22.77
CA GLU A 308 12.43 11.29 -21.58
C GLU A 308 13.42 10.13 -21.78
N ARG A 309 13.97 9.63 -20.68
CA ARG A 309 14.86 8.46 -20.63
C ARG A 309 14.36 7.49 -19.59
N SER A 310 14.56 6.20 -19.83
CA SER A 310 14.35 5.22 -18.77
C SER A 310 15.33 5.47 -17.62
N CYS A 311 14.82 5.47 -16.38
CA CYS A 311 15.61 5.87 -15.22
C CYS A 311 15.28 5.02 -13.98
N GLN A 312 16.19 5.02 -13.02
CA GLN A 312 15.96 4.35 -11.73
C GLN A 312 15.15 5.21 -10.77
N VAL A 313 15.37 6.51 -10.77
CA VAL A 313 14.65 7.48 -9.95
C VAL A 313 14.24 8.68 -10.79
N ARG A 314 12.99 9.10 -10.71
CA ARG A 314 12.47 10.31 -11.35
C ARG A 314 11.92 11.26 -10.30
N LEU A 315 12.40 12.50 -10.31
CA LEU A 315 11.85 13.62 -9.53
C LEU A 315 11.47 14.76 -10.50
N ASP A 316 10.19 15.14 -10.52
CA ASP A 316 9.70 16.25 -11.34
C ASP A 316 8.73 17.13 -10.56
N GLY A 317 8.98 18.44 -10.54
CA GLY A 317 8.15 19.41 -9.83
C GLY A 317 8.18 19.29 -8.30
N CYS A 318 9.17 18.59 -7.74
CA CYS A 318 9.24 18.31 -6.31
C CYS A 318 9.82 19.50 -5.52
N ARG A 319 9.41 19.60 -4.25
CA ARG A 319 9.85 20.71 -3.37
C ARG A 319 10.12 20.21 -1.94
N GLY A 320 11.30 20.53 -1.41
CA GLY A 320 11.69 20.13 -0.06
C GLY A 320 11.96 18.64 0.07
N VAL A 321 12.58 18.03 -0.95
CA VAL A 321 12.92 16.61 -0.96
C VAL A 321 14.38 16.40 -0.60
N ALA A 322 14.66 15.44 0.27
CA ALA A 322 16.00 14.94 0.53
C ALA A 322 16.17 13.54 -0.10
N LEU A 323 16.95 13.44 -1.18
CA LEU A 323 17.34 12.17 -1.80
C LEU A 323 18.80 11.87 -1.43
N THR A 324 19.02 11.08 -0.37
CA THR A 324 20.35 10.94 0.22
C THR A 324 20.67 9.51 0.65
N GLY A 325 21.93 9.11 0.52
CA GLY A 325 22.39 7.81 1.04
C GLY A 325 21.78 6.59 0.36
N ASN A 326 21.34 6.71 -0.90
CA ASN A 326 20.80 5.58 -1.66
C ASN A 326 21.90 4.92 -2.50
N ALA A 327 21.76 3.60 -2.72
CA ALA A 327 22.63 2.83 -3.59
C ALA A 327 21.90 2.48 -4.90
N CYS A 328 22.47 2.89 -6.03
CA CYS A 328 21.91 2.65 -7.36
C CYS A 328 22.84 1.78 -8.19
N ARG A 329 22.31 0.71 -8.79
CA ARG A 329 23.05 -0.20 -9.66
C ARG A 329 22.19 -0.60 -10.86
N ALA A 330 22.71 -0.42 -12.09
CA ALA A 330 22.01 -0.88 -13.29
C ALA A 330 22.03 -2.42 -13.39
N GLY A 331 23.16 -3.05 -13.12
CA GLY A 331 23.28 -4.51 -13.05
C GLY A 331 23.51 -5.19 -14.41
N HIS A 332 24.00 -6.42 -14.36
CA HIS A 332 24.40 -7.20 -15.50
C HIS A 332 23.84 -8.62 -15.51
N ASP A 333 22.69 -8.88 -14.93
CA ASP A 333 22.15 -10.24 -14.77
C ASP A 333 21.96 -10.99 -16.09
N ASP A 334 21.81 -10.24 -17.17
CA ASP A 334 21.61 -10.72 -18.53
C ASP A 334 22.80 -10.43 -19.45
N GLY A 335 23.97 -10.26 -18.88
CA GLY A 335 25.20 -9.89 -19.62
C GLY A 335 25.16 -8.46 -20.16
N GLY A 336 24.33 -7.60 -19.60
CA GLY A 336 24.18 -6.20 -20.00
C GLY A 336 23.42 -6.00 -21.31
N LYS A 337 22.72 -7.01 -21.77
CA LYS A 337 21.89 -6.97 -22.98
C LYS A 337 20.40 -6.93 -22.66
N GLY A 338 20.05 -6.89 -21.38
CA GLY A 338 18.69 -7.01 -20.92
C GLY A 338 17.87 -5.75 -21.03
N LEU A 339 16.58 -5.99 -21.12
CA LEU A 339 15.55 -4.96 -21.21
C LEU A 339 15.48 -4.05 -19.97
N PHE A 340 16.06 -4.50 -18.86
CA PHE A 340 16.03 -3.78 -17.57
C PHE A 340 17.34 -3.05 -17.28
N THR A 341 17.97 -2.50 -18.30
CA THR A 341 19.13 -1.63 -18.15
C THR A 341 18.67 -0.19 -18.37
N PRO A 342 18.54 0.64 -17.33
CA PRO A 342 18.10 2.02 -17.48
C PRO A 342 19.12 2.85 -18.24
N GLN A 343 18.63 3.83 -19.00
CA GLN A 343 19.48 4.77 -19.73
C GLN A 343 20.15 5.74 -18.75
N VAL A 344 19.43 6.14 -17.70
CA VAL A 344 19.96 7.06 -16.69
C VAL A 344 19.69 6.57 -15.26
N GLY A 345 20.49 7.02 -14.31
CA GLY A 345 20.27 6.76 -12.91
C GLY A 345 19.15 7.64 -12.35
N PHE A 346 19.40 8.95 -12.23
CA PHE A 346 18.40 9.92 -11.78
C PHE A 346 17.99 10.84 -12.94
N MET A 347 16.68 11.06 -13.07
CA MET A 347 16.10 12.08 -13.96
C MET A 347 15.46 13.17 -13.12
N LEU A 348 15.96 14.41 -13.24
CA LEU A 348 15.64 15.54 -12.37
C LEU A 348 15.06 16.68 -13.18
N LYS A 349 13.96 17.28 -12.71
CA LYS A 349 13.32 18.43 -13.37
C LYS A 349 12.53 19.27 -12.38
N ASN A 350 12.58 20.60 -12.52
CA ASN A 350 11.72 21.55 -11.79
C ASN A 350 11.76 21.40 -10.26
N LEU A 351 12.93 21.23 -9.66
CA LEU A 351 13.11 21.02 -8.23
C LEU A 351 13.39 22.31 -7.46
N ALA A 352 12.91 22.42 -6.23
CA ALA A 352 13.20 23.53 -5.34
C ALA A 352 13.32 23.06 -3.88
N TYR A 353 14.18 23.73 -3.09
CA TYR A 353 14.47 23.35 -1.68
C TYR A 353 14.82 21.86 -1.53
N THR A 354 15.52 21.33 -2.51
CA THR A 354 15.80 19.90 -2.65
C THR A 354 17.29 19.64 -2.54
N VAL A 355 17.67 18.61 -1.80
CA VAL A 355 19.05 18.15 -1.69
C VAL A 355 19.18 16.74 -2.26
N ILE A 356 20.15 16.53 -3.15
CA ILE A 356 20.51 15.24 -3.73
C ILE A 356 22.01 15.05 -3.50
N SER A 357 22.36 14.25 -2.49
CA SER A 357 23.76 14.07 -2.08
C SER A 357 24.02 12.73 -1.40
N GLY A 358 25.28 12.32 -1.40
CA GLY A 358 25.71 11.10 -0.70
C GLY A 358 25.16 9.81 -1.29
N ASN A 359 24.64 9.82 -2.52
CA ASN A 359 24.19 8.61 -3.20
C ASN A 359 25.34 7.95 -3.97
N THR A 360 25.28 6.63 -4.14
CA THR A 360 26.20 5.89 -5.01
C THR A 360 25.48 5.44 -6.27
N LEU A 361 26.05 5.76 -7.45
CA LEU A 361 25.52 5.31 -8.74
C LEU A 361 26.65 4.57 -9.47
N HIS A 362 26.59 3.24 -9.49
CA HIS A 362 27.67 2.47 -10.06
C HIS A 362 27.15 1.27 -10.86
N GLU A 363 28.04 0.66 -11.61
CA GLU A 363 27.89 -0.50 -12.49
C GLU A 363 26.63 -0.54 -13.38
N GLY A 364 26.85 -0.61 -14.67
CA GLY A 364 25.81 -0.84 -15.67
C GLY A 364 25.94 0.03 -16.90
N TYR A 365 24.97 -0.14 -17.79
CA TYR A 365 24.94 0.56 -19.09
C TYR A 365 24.13 1.87 -18.99
N MET A 366 24.30 2.62 -17.94
CA MET A 366 23.73 3.96 -17.87
C MET A 366 24.47 4.87 -18.86
N GLN A 367 23.72 5.52 -19.74
CA GLN A 367 24.25 6.54 -20.63
C GLN A 367 24.69 7.75 -19.81
N GLU A 368 23.84 8.16 -18.90
CA GLU A 368 24.09 9.23 -17.94
C GLU A 368 23.73 8.78 -16.54
N LYS A 369 24.55 9.10 -15.55
CA LYS A 369 24.25 8.79 -14.16
C LYS A 369 23.17 9.71 -13.60
N ILE A 370 23.20 10.98 -13.98
CA ILE A 370 22.18 11.97 -13.63
C ILE A 370 21.87 12.80 -14.87
N LEU A 371 20.62 12.77 -15.30
CA LEU A 371 20.06 13.63 -16.32
C LEU A 371 19.32 14.78 -15.65
N ASP A 372 19.93 15.96 -15.69
CA ASP A 372 19.34 17.19 -15.20
C ASP A 372 18.65 17.93 -16.35
N LEU A 373 17.33 17.96 -16.32
CA LEU A 373 16.49 18.65 -17.31
C LEU A 373 16.23 20.12 -16.94
N GLY A 374 16.79 20.61 -15.83
CA GLY A 374 16.71 21.99 -15.43
C GLY A 374 15.36 22.44 -14.88
N GLY A 375 15.13 23.77 -14.91
CA GLY A 375 13.91 24.38 -14.36
C GLY A 375 13.91 24.47 -12.83
N HIS A 376 15.07 24.29 -12.19
CA HIS A 376 15.19 24.32 -10.74
C HIS A 376 15.01 25.74 -10.18
N GLY A 377 14.31 25.81 -9.05
CA GLY A 377 14.16 27.03 -8.28
C GLY A 377 15.36 27.31 -7.38
N LYS A 378 15.21 28.25 -6.48
CA LYS A 378 16.21 28.55 -5.46
C LYS A 378 16.40 27.35 -4.53
N GLU A 379 17.56 27.28 -3.87
CA GLU A 379 17.87 26.29 -2.85
C GLU A 379 17.79 24.83 -3.38
N PHE A 380 18.37 24.59 -4.56
CA PHE A 380 18.60 23.26 -5.12
C PHE A 380 20.09 22.89 -4.96
N VAL A 381 20.36 21.72 -4.40
CA VAL A 381 21.71 21.20 -4.16
C VAL A 381 21.87 19.82 -4.76
N LEU A 382 22.78 19.69 -5.72
CA LEU A 382 23.20 18.44 -6.32
C LEU A 382 24.71 18.30 -6.18
N LYS A 383 25.20 17.49 -5.22
CA LYS A 383 26.63 17.35 -4.94
C LYS A 383 26.97 16.05 -4.23
N ASP A 384 28.25 15.74 -4.16
CA ASP A 384 28.82 14.65 -3.36
C ASP A 384 28.18 13.27 -3.62
N ASN A 385 27.71 13.02 -4.86
CA ASN A 385 27.21 11.73 -5.28
C ASN A 385 28.35 10.92 -5.91
N VAL A 386 28.68 9.78 -5.30
CA VAL A 386 29.78 8.94 -5.74
C VAL A 386 29.46 8.26 -7.07
N GLY A 387 30.40 8.32 -7.99
CA GLY A 387 30.22 7.79 -9.33
C GLY A 387 29.45 8.70 -10.28
N CYS A 388 29.02 9.87 -9.85
CA CYS A 388 28.47 10.93 -10.69
C CYS A 388 29.53 11.99 -10.94
N PRO A 389 29.74 12.45 -12.19
CA PRO A 389 30.39 13.71 -12.39
C PRO A 389 29.56 14.82 -11.71
N MET A 390 30.21 15.76 -11.05
CA MET A 390 29.51 16.95 -10.58
C MET A 390 28.89 17.65 -11.80
N LEU A 391 27.59 17.60 -11.92
CA LEU A 391 26.89 18.45 -12.88
C LEU A 391 26.88 19.83 -12.24
N VAL A 392 27.68 20.71 -12.81
CA VAL A 392 27.61 22.15 -12.53
C VAL A 392 26.23 22.58 -13.01
N SER A 393 25.34 22.97 -12.06
CA SER A 393 24.05 23.52 -12.44
C SER A 393 24.24 24.58 -13.52
N ALA A 394 23.58 24.44 -14.64
CA ALA A 394 23.53 25.51 -15.62
C ALA A 394 23.05 26.79 -14.91
N LYS A 395 23.83 27.85 -15.00
CA LYS A 395 23.56 29.15 -14.38
C LYS A 395 22.25 29.75 -14.84
#